data_e77c0d8d700c8e10c99ecaf577306b2b
#
_entry.id   e77c0d8d700c8e10c99ecaf577306b2b
#
_cell.length_a   1.000
_cell.length_b   1.000
_cell.length_c   1.000
_cell.angle_alpha   90.00
_cell.angle_beta   90.00
_cell.angle_gamma   90.00
#
_symmetry.space_group_name_H-M   'P 1'
#
loop_
_entity.id
_entity.type
_entity.pdbx_description
1 polymer ?
#
loop_
_entity_poly.entity_id
_entity_poly.type
_entity_poly.pdbx_seq_one_letter_code
_entity_poly.pdbx_strand_id
1 'polypeptide(L)'
;MIPFAHPKEPPLVHPHISNDEMIDPAYAGRFAHAPIPKNRMPENESLAGSVYRMIHDELLLDGSSRLNMATFVTTWMEPEAEKLMAETFDKNMIDKDEYPQTAEIERRCVNIVADLFHAPNEGDAIGVSTIGSSEAVMLGGLAMKWKWRQRREAAGLSISRPNMVMGSNVQVVWEKFCRYWDVEPRYVPVTADRFTVTPDDVMQRVDENTIGVIPILGTTYTGEYEPVAEIHDRVVAYNTENGTDLPIHAAAASRG
;
A
#
# COMPACT_ATOMS: atom_id res chain seq x y z
N MET A 1 29.37 -5.60 4.47
CA MET A 1 28.69 -4.64 3.56
C MET A 1 29.42 -4.70 2.23
N ILE A 2 28.90 -5.49 1.28
CA ILE A 2 29.48 -5.66 -0.06
C ILE A 2 28.72 -4.72 -0.97
N PRO A 3 29.35 -3.75 -1.65
CA PRO A 3 28.63 -2.88 -2.57
C PRO A 3 28.25 -3.68 -3.82
N PHE A 4 26.96 -3.75 -4.09
CA PHE A 4 26.44 -4.20 -5.39
C PHE A 4 26.86 -3.18 -6.45
N ALA A 5 27.85 -3.53 -7.24
CA ALA A 5 28.15 -2.81 -8.48
C ALA A 5 27.10 -3.20 -9.52
N HIS A 6 26.21 -2.26 -9.85
CA HIS A 6 25.35 -2.41 -11.02
C HIS A 6 26.25 -2.43 -12.27
N PRO A 7 26.06 -3.39 -13.21
CA PRO A 7 26.71 -3.31 -14.51
C PRO A 7 26.24 -2.01 -15.18
N LYS A 8 27.20 -1.19 -15.61
CA LYS A 8 26.92 -0.02 -16.42
C LYS A 8 26.36 -0.52 -17.75
N GLU A 9 25.08 -0.29 -17.98
CA GLU A 9 24.51 -0.46 -19.31
C GLU A 9 25.28 0.45 -20.28
N PRO A 10 25.63 -0.06 -21.48
CA PRO A 10 26.25 0.80 -22.49
C PRO A 10 25.28 1.93 -22.80
N PRO A 11 25.75 3.16 -23.02
CA PRO A 11 24.89 4.27 -23.36
C PRO A 11 24.12 3.91 -24.63
N LEU A 12 22.80 3.96 -24.57
CA LEU A 12 21.94 3.90 -25.75
C LEU A 12 22.35 5.06 -26.66
N VAL A 13 23.09 4.75 -27.71
CA VAL A 13 23.43 5.72 -28.76
C VAL A 13 22.14 5.94 -29.55
N HIS A 14 21.33 6.90 -29.11
CA HIS A 14 20.29 7.42 -29.96
C HIS A 14 20.97 8.17 -31.13
N PRO A 15 20.62 7.89 -32.38
CA PRO A 15 21.13 8.66 -33.48
C PRO A 15 20.78 10.15 -33.21
N HIS A 16 21.79 10.98 -33.11
CA HIS A 16 21.60 12.42 -33.10
C HIS A 16 21.02 12.80 -34.46
N ILE A 17 19.70 12.93 -34.52
CA ILE A 17 19.06 13.66 -35.62
C ILE A 17 19.45 15.13 -35.41
N SER A 18 20.27 15.66 -36.27
CA SER A 18 20.64 17.08 -36.22
C SER A 18 19.38 17.93 -36.44
N ASN A 19 19.23 19.02 -35.69
CA ASN A 19 18.10 19.95 -35.83
C ASN A 19 17.91 20.48 -37.26
N ASP A 20 18.90 20.31 -38.12
CA ASP A 20 18.90 20.77 -39.51
C ASP A 20 18.19 19.82 -40.49
N GLU A 21 17.83 18.60 -40.06
CA GLU A 21 17.12 17.62 -40.89
C GLU A 21 15.61 17.57 -40.68
N MET A 22 15.08 18.31 -39.68
CA MET A 22 13.62 18.44 -39.51
C MET A 22 13.10 19.50 -40.46
N ILE A 23 12.50 19.06 -41.57
CA ILE A 23 11.69 19.91 -42.44
C ILE A 23 10.51 20.39 -41.62
N ASP A 24 10.48 21.66 -41.25
CA ASP A 24 9.31 22.28 -40.62
C ASP A 24 8.09 22.08 -41.52
N PRO A 25 7.04 21.34 -41.13
CA PRO A 25 5.84 21.29 -41.95
C PRO A 25 5.27 22.69 -42.08
N ALA A 26 5.03 23.13 -43.30
CA ALA A 26 4.63 24.51 -43.66
C ALA A 26 3.37 25.03 -42.89
N TYR A 27 2.68 24.16 -42.17
CA TYR A 27 1.42 24.46 -41.45
C TYR A 27 1.47 24.22 -39.95
N ALA A 28 2.60 23.83 -39.38
CA ALA A 28 2.71 23.60 -37.94
C ALA A 28 3.42 24.77 -37.28
N GLY A 29 2.79 25.32 -36.25
CA GLY A 29 3.39 26.40 -35.48
C GLY A 29 4.68 25.96 -34.79
N ARG A 30 5.60 26.92 -34.56
CA ARG A 30 6.91 26.75 -33.93
C ARG A 30 6.94 25.85 -32.71
N PHE A 31 5.86 25.81 -31.92
CA PHE A 31 5.74 25.01 -30.72
C PHE A 31 5.40 23.53 -30.97
N ALA A 32 4.97 23.18 -32.19
CA ALA A 32 4.58 21.77 -32.49
C ALA A 32 5.79 20.86 -32.73
N HIS A 33 6.98 21.44 -32.94
CA HIS A 33 8.21 20.73 -33.33
C HIS A 33 9.30 20.79 -32.26
N ALA A 34 9.14 21.63 -31.21
CA ALA A 34 10.13 21.68 -30.15
C ALA A 34 10.15 20.33 -29.41
N PRO A 35 11.31 19.64 -29.36
CA PRO A 35 11.40 18.37 -28.66
C PRO A 35 11.10 18.60 -27.16
N ILE A 36 10.12 17.86 -26.63
CA ILE A 36 9.75 17.92 -25.22
C ILE A 36 10.72 17.00 -24.47
N PRO A 37 11.57 17.52 -23.57
CA PRO A 37 12.50 16.70 -22.82
C PRO A 37 11.74 15.80 -21.85
N LYS A 38 12.11 14.51 -21.79
CA LYS A 38 11.43 13.53 -20.92
C LYS A 38 11.97 13.51 -19.48
N ASN A 39 13.25 13.85 -19.30
CA ASN A 39 13.96 13.67 -18.03
C ASN A 39 14.47 14.97 -17.39
N ARG A 40 14.07 16.11 -17.92
CA ARG A 40 14.41 17.43 -17.38
C ARG A 40 13.29 18.43 -17.62
N MET A 41 13.26 19.48 -16.82
CA MET A 41 12.35 20.60 -17.06
C MET A 41 12.67 21.24 -18.41
N PRO A 42 11.69 21.46 -19.29
CA PRO A 42 11.92 22.22 -20.54
C PRO A 42 12.30 23.67 -20.21
N GLU A 43 13.19 24.24 -21.03
CA GLU A 43 13.61 25.64 -20.88
C GLU A 43 12.53 26.62 -21.37
N ASN A 44 11.67 26.17 -22.27
CA ASN A 44 10.61 26.97 -22.88
C ASN A 44 9.24 26.31 -22.64
N GLU A 45 8.19 27.12 -22.84
CA GLU A 45 6.81 26.65 -22.78
C GLU A 45 6.54 25.57 -23.85
N SER A 46 5.69 24.63 -23.51
CA SER A 46 5.19 23.58 -24.40
C SER A 46 3.67 23.67 -24.53
N LEU A 47 3.13 23.32 -25.70
CA LEU A 47 1.69 23.24 -25.86
C LEU A 47 1.11 22.10 -25.03
N ALA A 48 0.19 22.40 -24.11
CA ALA A 48 -0.42 21.42 -23.21
C ALA A 48 -1.03 20.23 -23.97
N GLY A 49 -1.69 20.47 -25.12
CA GLY A 49 -2.26 19.42 -25.97
C GLY A 49 -1.22 18.50 -26.62
N SER A 50 -0.01 19.00 -26.90
CA SER A 50 1.09 18.19 -27.44
C SER A 50 1.70 17.32 -26.35
N VAL A 51 1.91 17.88 -25.15
CA VAL A 51 2.38 17.12 -23.99
C VAL A 51 1.38 16.05 -23.61
N TYR A 52 0.08 16.39 -23.55
CA TYR A 52 -0.97 15.42 -23.28
C TYR A 52 -0.94 14.23 -24.26
N ARG A 53 -0.89 14.51 -25.57
CA ARG A 53 -0.84 13.44 -26.59
C ARG A 53 0.40 12.57 -26.45
N MET A 54 1.55 13.16 -26.21
CA MET A 54 2.80 12.43 -26.02
C MET A 54 2.68 11.44 -24.84
N ILE A 55 2.17 11.89 -23.69
CA ILE A 55 1.99 11.03 -22.50
C ILE A 55 0.88 10.00 -22.75
N HIS A 56 -0.23 10.41 -23.34
CA HIS A 56 -1.33 9.51 -23.67
C HIS A 56 -0.88 8.36 -24.57
N ASP A 57 -0.10 8.66 -25.62
CA ASP A 57 0.37 7.66 -26.58
C ASP A 57 1.39 6.70 -25.94
N GLU A 58 2.21 7.18 -25.00
CA GLU A 58 3.08 6.31 -24.19
C GLU A 58 2.27 5.36 -23.31
N LEU A 59 1.19 5.84 -22.69
CA LEU A 59 0.31 5.01 -21.85
C LEU A 59 -0.44 3.93 -22.65
N LEU A 60 -0.59 4.06 -23.96
CA LEU A 60 -1.16 2.99 -24.80
C LEU A 60 -0.28 1.73 -24.87
N LEU A 61 1.00 1.84 -24.47
CA LEU A 61 1.90 0.70 -24.36
C LEU A 61 1.71 -0.10 -23.07
N ASP A 62 0.98 0.44 -22.09
CA ASP A 62 0.66 -0.25 -20.85
C ASP A 62 -0.38 -1.36 -21.09
N GLY A 63 -0.37 -2.36 -20.20
CA GLY A 63 -1.36 -3.43 -20.22
C GLY A 63 -2.76 -2.91 -19.90
N SER A 64 -3.78 -3.49 -20.53
CA SER A 64 -5.17 -3.18 -20.21
C SER A 64 -5.56 -3.75 -18.83
N SER A 65 -6.04 -2.91 -17.93
CA SER A 65 -6.52 -3.32 -16.60
C SER A 65 -7.65 -4.36 -16.69
N ARG A 66 -8.46 -4.33 -17.74
CA ARG A 66 -9.54 -5.30 -17.98
C ARG A 66 -9.05 -6.71 -18.29
N LEU A 67 -7.81 -6.83 -18.77
CA LEU A 67 -7.16 -8.12 -19.09
C LEU A 67 -6.24 -8.58 -17.95
N ASN A 68 -6.07 -7.77 -16.92
CA ASN A 68 -5.23 -8.11 -15.79
C ASN A 68 -5.99 -9.05 -14.85
N MET A 69 -5.48 -10.27 -14.70
CA MET A 69 -6.03 -11.29 -13.80
C MET A 69 -5.53 -11.15 -12.35
N ALA A 70 -4.63 -10.23 -12.09
CA ALA A 70 -4.13 -9.94 -10.75
C ALA A 70 -5.17 -9.17 -9.90
N THR A 71 -4.98 -9.17 -8.59
CA THR A 71 -5.98 -8.69 -7.62
C THR A 71 -5.80 -7.22 -7.21
N PHE A 72 -4.77 -6.56 -7.66
CA PHE A 72 -4.39 -5.20 -7.22
C PHE A 72 -4.66 -4.12 -8.28
N VAL A 73 -5.72 -4.28 -9.07
CA VAL A 73 -6.16 -3.31 -10.08
C VAL A 73 -7.66 -3.06 -9.99
N THR A 74 -8.08 -1.85 -10.31
CA THR A 74 -9.47 -1.51 -10.54
C THR A 74 -9.78 -1.77 -12.01
N THR A 75 -10.72 -2.70 -12.28
CA THR A 75 -11.03 -3.13 -13.66
C THR A 75 -12.20 -2.39 -14.27
N TRP A 76 -13.09 -1.85 -13.44
CA TRP A 76 -14.26 -1.11 -13.85
C TRP A 76 -14.70 -0.13 -12.77
N MET A 77 -15.28 0.98 -13.20
CA MET A 77 -15.83 2.02 -12.32
C MET A 77 -17.06 2.62 -13.01
N GLU A 78 -18.08 2.99 -12.24
CA GLU A 78 -19.23 3.70 -12.73
C GLU A 78 -18.84 5.07 -13.30
N PRO A 79 -19.46 5.53 -14.40
CA PRO A 79 -19.17 6.84 -14.97
C PRO A 79 -19.36 7.99 -13.98
N GLU A 80 -20.28 7.85 -13.05
CA GLU A 80 -20.53 8.83 -11.98
C GLU A 80 -19.36 8.94 -11.00
N ALA A 81 -18.70 7.81 -10.71
CA ALA A 81 -17.50 7.81 -9.88
C ALA A 81 -16.32 8.49 -10.58
N GLU A 82 -16.11 8.20 -11.87
CA GLU A 82 -15.08 8.88 -12.68
C GLU A 82 -15.33 10.39 -12.74
N LYS A 83 -16.61 10.80 -12.92
CA LYS A 83 -17.01 12.20 -12.93
C LYS A 83 -16.72 12.88 -11.59
N LEU A 84 -17.10 12.26 -10.47
CA LEU A 84 -16.80 12.80 -9.13
C LEU A 84 -15.30 12.93 -8.89
N MET A 85 -14.49 11.97 -9.31
CA MET A 85 -13.04 12.06 -9.22
C MET A 85 -12.49 13.26 -10.00
N ALA A 86 -13.00 13.50 -11.22
CA ALA A 86 -12.62 14.65 -12.05
C ALA A 86 -13.09 15.99 -11.45
N GLU A 87 -14.22 16.04 -10.75
CA GLU A 87 -14.75 17.24 -10.10
C GLU A 87 -14.06 17.56 -8.77
N THR A 88 -13.34 16.61 -8.17
CA THR A 88 -12.80 16.73 -6.81
C THR A 88 -11.29 16.60 -6.71
N PHE A 89 -10.56 16.39 -7.83
CA PHE A 89 -9.12 16.21 -7.80
C PHE A 89 -8.34 17.42 -7.24
N ASP A 90 -8.96 18.59 -7.20
CA ASP A 90 -8.41 19.83 -6.64
C ASP A 90 -8.71 20.02 -5.15
N LYS A 91 -9.44 19.11 -4.50
CA LYS A 91 -9.76 19.19 -3.08
C LYS A 91 -8.62 18.67 -2.20
N ASN A 92 -8.35 19.38 -1.12
CA ASN A 92 -7.41 18.95 -0.09
C ASN A 92 -8.18 18.45 1.15
N MET A 93 -8.37 17.13 1.25
CA MET A 93 -9.18 16.56 2.34
C MET A 93 -8.56 16.71 3.74
N ILE A 94 -7.29 17.09 3.86
CA ILE A 94 -6.63 17.36 5.14
C ILE A 94 -7.02 18.73 5.68
N ASP A 95 -7.34 19.66 4.80
CA ASP A 95 -7.81 20.99 5.18
C ASP A 95 -9.33 20.94 5.45
N LYS A 96 -9.67 20.55 6.66
CA LYS A 96 -11.07 20.35 7.07
C LYS A 96 -11.86 21.64 7.23
N ASP A 97 -11.19 22.76 7.41
CA ASP A 97 -11.83 24.06 7.53
C ASP A 97 -12.31 24.55 6.16
N GLU A 98 -11.50 24.37 5.13
CA GLU A 98 -11.83 24.75 3.75
C GLU A 98 -12.70 23.69 3.04
N TYR A 99 -12.48 22.40 3.32
CA TYR A 99 -13.18 21.27 2.67
C TYR A 99 -13.96 20.39 3.66
N PRO A 100 -14.88 20.93 4.47
CA PRO A 100 -15.56 20.16 5.52
C PRO A 100 -16.41 19.01 4.97
N GLN A 101 -16.99 19.15 3.77
CA GLN A 101 -17.80 18.08 3.18
C GLN A 101 -16.94 16.91 2.68
N THR A 102 -15.75 17.17 2.18
CA THR A 102 -14.80 16.11 1.80
C THR A 102 -14.38 15.32 3.04
N ALA A 103 -14.08 15.99 4.14
CA ALA A 103 -13.74 15.35 5.41
C ALA A 103 -14.93 14.54 5.99
N GLU A 104 -16.15 15.04 5.85
CA GLU A 104 -17.36 14.33 6.29
C GLU A 104 -17.63 13.08 5.43
N ILE A 105 -17.39 13.14 4.13
CA ILE A 105 -17.51 11.98 3.24
C ILE A 105 -16.50 10.90 3.63
N GLU A 106 -15.24 11.27 3.91
CA GLU A 106 -14.23 10.33 4.43
C GLU A 106 -14.71 9.67 5.71
N ARG A 107 -15.19 10.44 6.68
CA ARG A 107 -15.71 9.92 7.95
C ARG A 107 -16.85 8.90 7.74
N ARG A 108 -17.76 9.18 6.79
CA ARG A 108 -18.84 8.25 6.43
C ARG A 108 -18.29 6.96 5.81
N CYS A 109 -17.31 7.04 4.92
CA CYS A 109 -16.68 5.86 4.34
C CYS A 109 -16.02 4.99 5.41
N VAL A 110 -15.31 5.59 6.36
CA VAL A 110 -14.71 4.90 7.51
C VAL A 110 -15.78 4.18 8.33
N ASN A 111 -16.89 4.86 8.67
CA ASN A 111 -17.97 4.24 9.43
C ASN A 111 -18.68 3.11 8.68
N ILE A 112 -18.90 3.26 7.37
CA ILE A 112 -19.49 2.20 6.53
C ILE A 112 -18.63 0.93 6.56
N VAL A 113 -17.30 1.09 6.41
CA VAL A 113 -16.38 -0.05 6.46
C VAL A 113 -16.31 -0.63 7.87
N ALA A 114 -16.30 0.20 8.90
CA ALA A 114 -16.30 -0.23 10.29
C ALA A 114 -17.56 -1.03 10.66
N ASP A 115 -18.72 -0.60 10.19
CA ASP A 115 -19.99 -1.32 10.37
C ASP A 115 -19.96 -2.68 9.68
N LEU A 116 -19.46 -2.73 8.44
CA LEU A 116 -19.28 -3.98 7.70
C LEU A 116 -18.43 -5.01 8.46
N PHE A 117 -17.41 -4.55 9.18
CA PHE A 117 -16.52 -5.39 10.00
C PHE A 117 -16.96 -5.47 11.48
N HIS A 118 -18.16 -5.05 11.81
CA HIS A 118 -18.73 -5.10 13.16
C HIS A 118 -17.84 -4.45 14.24
N ALA A 119 -17.20 -3.33 13.89
CA ALA A 119 -16.40 -2.60 14.86
C ALA A 119 -17.28 -2.07 16.01
N PRO A 120 -16.78 -2.06 17.26
CA PRO A 120 -17.49 -1.42 18.34
C PRO A 120 -17.59 0.09 18.11
N ASN A 121 -18.57 0.78 18.71
CA ASN A 121 -18.86 2.21 18.59
C ASN A 121 -19.47 2.59 17.24
N GLU A 122 -20.69 2.15 17.02
CA GLU A 122 -21.50 2.49 15.85
C GLU A 122 -21.55 4.02 15.59
N GLY A 123 -21.13 4.41 14.41
CA GLY A 123 -21.12 5.80 13.95
C GLY A 123 -19.94 6.68 14.41
N ASP A 124 -19.02 6.16 15.23
CA ASP A 124 -17.84 6.88 15.72
C ASP A 124 -16.57 5.99 15.66
N ALA A 125 -16.39 5.33 14.55
CA ALA A 125 -15.22 4.48 14.32
C ALA A 125 -13.97 5.32 14.07
N ILE A 126 -12.85 4.92 14.66
CA ILE A 126 -11.54 5.50 14.40
C ILE A 126 -10.95 4.87 13.15
N GLY A 127 -10.72 5.69 12.14
CA GLY A 127 -10.09 5.26 10.89
C GLY A 127 -9.74 6.45 10.02
N VAL A 128 -9.04 6.17 8.94
CA VAL A 128 -8.60 7.17 7.97
C VAL A 128 -8.46 6.50 6.59
N SER A 129 -8.77 7.23 5.53
CA SER A 129 -8.41 6.83 4.18
C SER A 129 -6.89 6.92 3.98
N THR A 130 -6.34 6.10 3.12
CA THR A 130 -4.91 6.03 2.85
C THR A 130 -4.65 6.03 1.35
N ILE A 131 -3.43 6.43 0.94
CA ILE A 131 -3.02 6.41 -0.47
C ILE A 131 -2.99 4.97 -1.04
N GLY A 132 -2.91 3.99 -0.16
CA GLY A 132 -2.93 2.57 -0.53
C GLY A 132 -2.61 1.68 0.66
N SER A 133 -2.61 0.36 0.43
CA SER A 133 -2.36 -0.64 1.48
C SER A 133 -1.02 -0.47 2.20
N SER A 134 0.00 0.10 1.53
CA SER A 134 1.29 0.36 2.17
C SER A 134 1.19 1.36 3.31
N GLU A 135 0.45 2.46 3.14
CA GLU A 135 0.21 3.41 4.22
C GLU A 135 -0.69 2.80 5.30
N ALA A 136 -1.75 2.09 4.90
CA ALA A 136 -2.64 1.40 5.84
C ALA A 136 -1.88 0.43 6.75
N VAL A 137 -0.97 -0.36 6.19
CA VAL A 137 -0.09 -1.27 6.93
C VAL A 137 0.84 -0.50 7.88
N MET A 138 1.45 0.59 7.43
CA MET A 138 2.33 1.41 8.27
C MET A 138 1.57 1.97 9.48
N LEU A 139 0.37 2.49 9.28
CA LEU A 139 -0.46 3.05 10.36
C LEU A 139 -0.94 1.95 11.32
N GLY A 140 -1.44 0.82 10.80
CA GLY A 140 -1.87 -0.32 11.61
C GLY A 140 -0.72 -0.91 12.43
N GLY A 141 0.43 -1.12 11.78
CA GLY A 141 1.64 -1.60 12.45
C GLY A 141 2.14 -0.66 13.55
N LEU A 142 2.12 0.64 13.29
CA LEU A 142 2.47 1.65 14.30
C LEU A 142 1.49 1.62 15.48
N ALA A 143 0.20 1.52 15.24
CA ALA A 143 -0.79 1.44 16.31
C ALA A 143 -0.54 0.24 17.21
N MET A 144 -0.24 -0.93 16.64
CA MET A 144 0.13 -2.13 17.39
C MET A 144 1.42 -1.93 18.19
N LYS A 145 2.46 -1.39 17.58
CA LYS A 145 3.75 -1.12 18.26
C LYS A 145 3.59 -0.15 19.42
N TRP A 146 2.84 0.95 19.23
CA TRP A 146 2.62 1.93 20.28
C TRP A 146 1.78 1.39 21.43
N LYS A 147 0.72 0.61 21.18
CA LYS A 147 -0.08 -0.05 22.20
C LYS A 147 0.77 -1.03 23.02
N TRP A 148 1.58 -1.87 22.35
CA TRP A 148 2.51 -2.77 23.01
C TRP A 148 3.50 -2.00 23.90
N ARG A 149 4.11 -0.96 23.36
CA ARG A 149 5.08 -0.13 24.09
C ARG A 149 4.46 0.50 25.35
N GLN A 150 3.31 1.14 25.21
CA GLN A 150 2.62 1.76 26.34
C GLN A 150 2.31 0.76 27.47
N ARG A 151 1.85 -0.43 27.13
CA ARG A 151 1.58 -1.49 28.13
C ARG A 151 2.84 -1.93 28.85
N ARG A 152 3.94 -2.11 28.13
CA ARG A 152 5.21 -2.52 28.73
C ARG A 152 5.83 -1.43 29.61
N GLU A 153 5.80 -0.18 29.16
CA GLU A 153 6.24 0.97 29.96
C GLU A 153 5.41 1.11 31.26
N ALA A 154 4.08 0.99 31.16
CA ALA A 154 3.20 1.03 32.33
C ALA A 154 3.46 -0.11 33.33
N ALA A 155 3.89 -1.28 32.85
CA ALA A 155 4.29 -2.42 33.67
C ALA A 155 5.77 -2.37 34.13
N GLY A 156 6.55 -1.35 33.79
CA GLY A 156 7.98 -1.26 34.09
C GLY A 156 8.85 -2.29 33.36
N LEU A 157 8.34 -2.84 32.24
CA LEU A 157 9.03 -3.84 31.44
C LEU A 157 9.85 -3.21 30.30
N SER A 158 10.85 -3.95 29.83
CA SER A 158 11.65 -3.52 28.68
C SER A 158 10.81 -3.39 27.40
N ILE A 159 11.08 -2.35 26.63
CA ILE A 159 10.51 -2.10 25.31
C ILE A 159 11.49 -2.44 24.17
N SER A 160 12.57 -3.11 24.48
CA SER A 160 13.57 -3.54 23.48
C SER A 160 13.09 -4.78 22.72
N ARG A 161 13.54 -4.88 21.47
CA ARG A 161 13.33 -6.06 20.62
C ARG A 161 11.87 -6.43 20.35
N PRO A 162 11.03 -5.47 19.93
CA PRO A 162 9.69 -5.80 19.47
C PRO A 162 9.77 -6.74 18.27
N ASN A 163 8.86 -7.70 18.18
CA ASN A 163 8.75 -8.60 17.05
C ASN A 163 7.32 -8.71 16.53
N MET A 164 7.17 -9.21 15.32
CA MET A 164 5.89 -9.39 14.65
C MET A 164 5.83 -10.73 13.93
N VAL A 165 4.75 -11.48 14.12
CA VAL A 165 4.58 -12.81 13.53
C VAL A 165 3.74 -12.71 12.26
N MET A 166 4.24 -13.28 11.16
CA MET A 166 3.59 -13.24 9.85
C MET A 166 4.04 -14.40 8.96
N GLY A 167 3.27 -14.75 7.95
CA GLY A 167 3.68 -15.71 6.94
C GLY A 167 4.82 -15.19 6.06
N SER A 168 5.65 -16.07 5.51
CA SER A 168 6.69 -15.68 4.55
C SER A 168 6.12 -15.23 3.18
N ASN A 169 4.83 -15.45 2.95
CA ASN A 169 4.04 -15.00 1.79
C ASN A 169 3.44 -13.60 1.96
N VAL A 170 3.78 -12.91 3.05
CA VAL A 170 3.28 -11.57 3.36
C VAL A 170 3.73 -10.55 2.30
N GLN A 171 2.93 -9.51 2.11
CA GLN A 171 3.25 -8.42 1.20
C GLN A 171 4.49 -7.65 1.67
N VAL A 172 5.36 -7.26 0.76
CA VAL A 172 6.67 -6.61 1.02
C VAL A 172 6.61 -5.38 1.93
N VAL A 173 5.46 -4.73 2.05
CA VAL A 173 5.30 -3.58 2.94
C VAL A 173 5.52 -3.95 4.41
N TRP A 174 5.22 -5.18 4.82
CA TRP A 174 5.49 -5.63 6.19
C TRP A 174 6.98 -5.77 6.47
N GLU A 175 7.77 -6.20 5.48
CA GLU A 175 9.24 -6.17 5.60
C GLU A 175 9.76 -4.74 5.74
N LYS A 176 9.20 -3.80 4.95
CA LYS A 176 9.54 -2.38 5.07
C LYS A 176 9.16 -1.84 6.44
N PHE A 177 7.96 -2.17 6.95
CA PHE A 177 7.52 -1.78 8.28
C PHE A 177 8.53 -2.25 9.34
N CYS A 178 8.85 -3.53 9.34
CA CYS A 178 9.79 -4.12 10.29
C CYS A 178 11.16 -3.42 10.24
N ARG A 179 11.66 -3.16 9.03
CA ARG A 179 12.95 -2.48 8.82
C ARG A 179 12.94 -1.02 9.25
N TYR A 180 11.86 -0.28 8.97
CA TYR A 180 11.78 1.15 9.28
C TYR A 180 11.60 1.42 10.77
N TRP A 181 10.97 0.49 11.47
CA TRP A 181 10.57 0.67 12.87
C TRP A 181 11.29 -0.25 13.85
N ASP A 182 12.39 -0.87 13.45
CA ASP A 182 13.19 -1.78 14.29
C ASP A 182 12.33 -2.86 14.96
N VAL A 183 11.50 -3.53 14.17
CA VAL A 183 10.70 -4.68 14.58
C VAL A 183 11.31 -5.93 13.97
N GLU A 184 11.54 -6.96 14.78
CA GLU A 184 12.04 -8.26 14.30
C GLU A 184 10.92 -9.01 13.57
N PRO A 185 11.02 -9.29 12.26
CA PRO A 185 10.04 -10.12 11.59
C PRO A 185 10.25 -11.59 11.97
N ARG A 186 9.17 -12.25 12.41
CA ARG A 186 9.13 -13.69 12.68
C ARG A 186 8.29 -14.38 11.64
N TYR A 187 8.95 -14.90 10.62
CA TYR A 187 8.26 -15.54 9.51
C TYR A 187 7.85 -16.97 9.83
N VAL A 188 6.59 -17.28 9.52
CA VAL A 188 6.09 -18.66 9.40
C VAL A 188 6.34 -19.09 7.97
N PRO A 189 7.19 -20.09 7.71
CA PRO A 189 7.49 -20.51 6.35
C PRO A 189 6.29 -21.16 5.68
N VAL A 190 6.03 -20.79 4.43
CA VAL A 190 5.16 -21.55 3.54
C VAL A 190 5.98 -22.65 2.85
N THR A 191 5.32 -23.73 2.44
CA THR A 191 5.95 -24.89 1.78
C THR A 191 5.34 -25.14 0.41
N ALA A 192 5.93 -26.01 -0.39
CA ALA A 192 5.39 -26.37 -1.70
C ALA A 192 3.97 -26.99 -1.63
N ASP A 193 3.64 -27.58 -0.50
CA ASP A 193 2.34 -28.25 -0.27
C ASP A 193 1.35 -27.39 0.52
N ARG A 194 1.79 -26.23 1.02
CA ARG A 194 0.96 -25.33 1.85
C ARG A 194 1.43 -23.89 1.72
N PHE A 195 0.61 -23.05 1.13
CA PHE A 195 0.91 -21.64 0.88
C PHE A 195 0.33 -20.68 1.95
N THR A 196 -0.26 -21.21 3.01
CA THR A 196 -0.85 -20.47 4.13
C THR A 196 -0.19 -20.88 5.45
N VAL A 197 -0.30 -20.03 6.46
CA VAL A 197 0.16 -20.35 7.82
C VAL A 197 -0.83 -21.25 8.55
N THR A 198 -0.36 -21.94 9.60
CA THR A 198 -1.24 -22.64 10.55
C THR A 198 -1.28 -21.88 11.89
N PRO A 199 -2.37 -21.98 12.66
CA PRO A 199 -2.43 -21.39 13.99
C PRO A 199 -1.29 -21.84 14.90
N ASP A 200 -0.93 -23.12 14.86
CA ASP A 200 0.15 -23.67 15.70
C ASP A 200 1.52 -23.10 15.33
N ASP A 201 1.83 -23.00 14.04
CA ASP A 201 3.08 -22.39 13.57
C ASP A 201 3.19 -20.91 13.95
N VAL A 202 2.06 -20.19 13.94
CA VAL A 202 1.97 -18.81 14.38
C VAL A 202 2.26 -18.71 15.88
N MET A 203 1.55 -19.48 16.70
CA MET A 203 1.66 -19.39 18.16
C MET A 203 3.03 -19.84 18.69
N GLN A 204 3.72 -20.74 18.01
CA GLN A 204 5.10 -21.10 18.34
C GLN A 204 6.09 -19.95 18.24
N ARG A 205 5.75 -18.88 17.54
CA ARG A 205 6.60 -17.70 17.32
C ARG A 205 6.20 -16.48 18.14
N VAL A 206 5.10 -16.58 18.86
CA VAL A 206 4.61 -15.52 19.75
C VAL A 206 5.39 -15.57 21.06
N ASP A 207 5.78 -14.40 21.56
CA ASP A 207 6.32 -14.20 22.91
C ASP A 207 5.85 -12.84 23.47
N GLU A 208 6.37 -12.48 24.64
CA GLU A 208 6.03 -11.25 25.36
C GLU A 208 6.46 -9.96 24.60
N ASN A 209 7.34 -10.08 23.61
CA ASN A 209 7.78 -8.96 22.77
C ASN A 209 7.01 -8.87 21.46
N THR A 210 6.06 -9.77 21.22
CA THR A 210 5.24 -9.76 20.00
C THR A 210 4.26 -8.58 20.03
N ILE A 211 4.35 -7.70 19.04
CA ILE A 211 3.49 -6.53 18.92
C ILE A 211 2.19 -6.82 18.17
N GLY A 212 2.17 -7.89 17.36
CA GLY A 212 1.00 -8.28 16.59
C GLY A 212 1.23 -9.53 15.75
N VAL A 213 0.12 -10.13 15.33
CA VAL A 213 0.07 -11.26 14.40
C VAL A 213 -0.63 -10.81 13.13
N ILE A 214 -0.06 -11.16 11.97
CA ILE A 214 -0.52 -10.68 10.65
C ILE A 214 -0.97 -11.86 9.79
N PRO A 215 -2.20 -12.35 9.93
CA PRO A 215 -2.78 -13.25 8.95
C PRO A 215 -3.24 -12.51 7.70
N ILE A 216 -3.30 -13.21 6.57
CA ILE A 216 -3.69 -12.66 5.28
C ILE A 216 -5.05 -13.21 4.86
N LEU A 217 -5.99 -12.31 4.62
CA LEU A 217 -7.29 -12.64 4.07
C LEU A 217 -7.25 -12.48 2.54
N GLY A 218 -6.87 -13.56 1.85
CA GLY A 218 -6.59 -13.58 0.44
C GLY A 218 -5.14 -13.23 0.08
N THR A 219 -4.27 -14.25 0.05
CA THR A 219 -2.86 -14.11 -0.32
C THR A 219 -2.70 -13.57 -1.75
N THR A 220 -1.70 -12.74 -1.97
CA THR A 220 -1.54 -12.00 -3.23
C THR A 220 -1.41 -12.90 -4.45
N TYR A 221 -0.65 -13.99 -4.35
CA TYR A 221 -0.33 -14.83 -5.51
C TYR A 221 -1.25 -16.04 -5.66
N THR A 222 -1.58 -16.74 -4.59
CA THR A 222 -2.42 -17.95 -4.64
C THR A 222 -3.89 -17.65 -4.40
N GLY A 223 -4.21 -16.53 -3.76
CA GLY A 223 -5.57 -16.13 -3.43
C GLY A 223 -6.21 -16.92 -2.28
N GLU A 224 -5.44 -17.79 -1.61
CA GLU A 224 -5.93 -18.59 -0.49
C GLU A 224 -6.13 -17.73 0.75
N TYR A 225 -7.11 -18.10 1.56
CA TYR A 225 -7.39 -17.47 2.85
C TYR A 225 -6.63 -18.18 3.96
N GLU A 226 -5.89 -17.43 4.76
CA GLU A 226 -5.33 -17.96 5.99
C GLU A 226 -6.43 -18.16 7.05
N PRO A 227 -6.26 -19.09 7.98
CA PRO A 227 -7.28 -19.45 8.97
C PRO A 227 -7.39 -18.38 10.08
N VAL A 228 -7.91 -17.20 9.71
CA VAL A 228 -7.95 -16.00 10.58
C VAL A 228 -8.76 -16.26 11.85
N ALA A 229 -9.89 -16.98 11.76
CA ALA A 229 -10.74 -17.27 12.90
C ALA A 229 -10.02 -18.18 13.92
N GLU A 230 -9.38 -19.23 13.44
CA GLU A 230 -8.64 -20.16 14.29
C GLU A 230 -7.40 -19.50 14.92
N ILE A 231 -6.72 -18.62 14.19
CA ILE A 231 -5.62 -17.80 14.73
C ILE A 231 -6.16 -16.86 15.80
N HIS A 232 -7.30 -16.23 15.57
CA HIS A 232 -7.95 -15.37 16.55
C HIS A 232 -8.25 -16.13 17.87
N ASP A 233 -8.87 -17.30 17.78
CA ASP A 233 -9.21 -18.10 18.96
C ASP A 233 -7.97 -18.47 19.78
N ARG A 234 -6.86 -18.80 19.10
CA ARG A 234 -5.57 -19.10 19.75
C ARG A 234 -4.94 -17.86 20.40
N VAL A 235 -5.04 -16.71 19.75
CA VAL A 235 -4.55 -15.43 20.31
C VAL A 235 -5.39 -14.99 21.50
N VAL A 236 -6.70 -15.16 21.47
CA VAL A 236 -7.59 -14.88 22.60
C VAL A 236 -7.26 -15.78 23.80
N ALA A 237 -7.05 -17.08 23.58
CA ALA A 237 -6.61 -18.00 24.61
C ALA A 237 -5.27 -17.57 25.22
N TYR A 238 -4.28 -17.28 24.38
CA TYR A 238 -2.96 -16.78 24.82
C TYR A 238 -3.08 -15.49 25.65
N ASN A 239 -3.89 -14.52 25.19
CA ASN A 239 -4.11 -13.28 25.93
C ASN A 239 -4.74 -13.52 27.31
N THR A 240 -5.69 -14.44 27.38
CA THR A 240 -6.37 -14.80 28.63
C THR A 240 -5.40 -15.47 29.61
N GLU A 241 -4.60 -16.42 29.14
CA GLU A 241 -3.64 -17.17 29.95
C GLU A 241 -2.48 -16.32 30.48
N ASN A 242 -2.02 -15.34 29.66
CA ASN A 242 -0.84 -14.53 29.97
C ASN A 242 -1.18 -13.12 30.47
N GLY A 243 -2.45 -12.73 30.53
CA GLY A 243 -2.87 -11.38 30.90
C GLY A 243 -2.36 -10.31 29.91
N THR A 244 -2.29 -10.67 28.63
CA THR A 244 -1.80 -9.80 27.54
C THR A 244 -2.95 -9.31 26.66
N ASP A 245 -2.65 -8.41 25.75
CA ASP A 245 -3.57 -7.92 24.72
C ASP A 245 -2.81 -7.89 23.39
N LEU A 246 -2.39 -9.07 22.91
CA LEU A 246 -1.77 -9.26 21.61
C LEU A 246 -2.82 -9.05 20.52
N PRO A 247 -2.66 -8.07 19.62
CA PRO A 247 -3.62 -7.81 18.58
C PRO A 247 -3.35 -8.66 17.32
N ILE A 248 -4.40 -8.79 16.52
CA ILE A 248 -4.35 -9.33 15.16
C ILE A 248 -4.62 -8.19 14.17
N HIS A 249 -3.84 -8.13 13.13
CA HIS A 249 -4.09 -7.26 11.97
C HIS A 249 -4.29 -8.14 10.73
N ALA A 250 -5.52 -8.36 10.33
CA ALA A 250 -5.82 -9.11 9.11
C ALA A 250 -5.48 -8.25 7.88
N ALA A 251 -4.52 -8.71 7.08
CA ALA A 251 -4.15 -8.05 5.83
C ALA A 251 -5.13 -8.47 4.72
N ALA A 252 -6.07 -7.60 4.38
CA ALA A 252 -7.21 -7.90 3.52
C ALA A 252 -7.27 -7.06 2.22
N ALA A 253 -6.14 -6.45 1.81
CA ALA A 253 -6.09 -5.53 0.67
C ALA A 253 -6.51 -6.14 -0.67
N SER A 254 -6.33 -7.45 -0.85
CA SER A 254 -6.60 -8.11 -2.13
C SER A 254 -7.99 -8.74 -2.24
N ARG A 255 -8.56 -9.20 -1.13
CA ARG A 255 -9.80 -10.01 -1.14
C ARG A 255 -10.63 -9.88 0.16
N GLY A 256 -10.41 -8.82 0.92
CA GLY A 256 -11.18 -8.53 2.13
C GLY A 256 -12.58 -8.05 1.85
#